data_5b87ad79c347bf9a3adb9c334b3a9819
#
_entry.id   5b87ad79c347bf9a3adb9c334b3a9819
#
_cell.length_a   1.000
_cell.length_b   1.000
_cell.length_c   1.000
_cell.angle_alpha   90.00
_cell.angle_beta   90.00
_cell.angle_gamma   90.00
#
_symmetry.space_group_name_H-M   'P 1'
#
loop_
_entity.id
_entity.type
_entity.pdbx_description
1 polymer ?
#
loop_
_entity_poly.entity_id
_entity_poly.type
_entity_poly.pdbx_seq_one_letter_code
_entity_poly.pdbx_strand_id
1 'polypeptide(L)'
;MVEGSLDALAIPGAVAIDRSYFDRLGVSGIGDSAEIRGHKVEVQAVTNGIRSFTTTPYVFTTLDRGRTYTGISANKATYFLVRVAPGADVETVRRGLKANLSDVDILTTAEFRDRSRSFWLFGTGAGFALFAGALLGIIVGTVIVAQTLYSSTKDHLNEFATLRAIGSSSVYIHKVIICQALISAVIGFCLAAGIGWIIVAATADTALPVVMTPTLTLVLFLLTIAMCVVSAIAAILQVTRIDPVTVFTR
;
A
#
# COMPACT_ATOMS: atom_id res chain seq x y z
N MET A 1 -23.71 10.05 3.01
CA MET A 1 -24.82 9.10 2.88
C MET A 1 -25.19 9.02 1.43
N VAL A 2 -25.47 7.82 0.94
CA VAL A 2 -25.92 7.60 -0.45
C VAL A 2 -27.42 7.38 -0.47
N GLU A 3 -27.95 6.74 0.58
CA GLU A 3 -29.38 6.49 0.79
C GLU A 3 -29.71 6.78 2.24
N GLY A 4 -30.93 7.27 2.51
CA GLY A 4 -31.37 7.72 3.84
C GLY A 4 -30.79 9.07 4.25
N SER A 5 -31.01 9.46 5.50
CA SER A 5 -30.55 10.72 6.07
C SER A 5 -29.91 10.54 7.45
N LEU A 6 -29.16 11.55 7.92
CA LEU A 6 -28.64 11.56 9.28
C LEU A 6 -29.75 11.60 10.34
N ASP A 7 -30.87 12.27 10.00
CA ASP A 7 -32.02 12.40 10.89
C ASP A 7 -32.72 11.05 11.12
N ALA A 8 -32.66 10.14 10.14
CA ALA A 8 -33.19 8.78 10.28
C ALA A 8 -32.48 7.99 11.39
N LEU A 9 -31.24 8.34 11.74
CA LEU A 9 -30.53 7.72 12.86
C LEU A 9 -31.10 8.12 14.23
N ALA A 10 -32.00 9.09 14.31
CA ALA A 10 -32.72 9.41 15.55
C ALA A 10 -33.75 8.34 15.93
N ILE A 11 -34.26 7.59 14.95
CA ILE A 11 -35.22 6.50 15.16
C ILE A 11 -34.62 5.43 16.08
N PRO A 12 -35.35 4.92 17.09
CA PRO A 12 -34.85 3.85 17.97
C PRO A 12 -34.40 2.62 17.16
N GLY A 13 -33.19 2.10 17.47
CA GLY A 13 -32.62 0.95 16.77
C GLY A 13 -32.00 1.25 15.40
N ALA A 14 -32.14 2.47 14.90
CA ALA A 14 -31.61 2.85 13.58
C ALA A 14 -30.08 2.86 13.53
N VAL A 15 -29.55 2.29 12.45
CA VAL A 15 -28.12 2.30 12.12
C VAL A 15 -27.90 2.65 10.65
N ALA A 16 -26.72 3.22 10.34
CA ALA A 16 -26.23 3.29 8.98
C ALA A 16 -25.01 2.39 8.80
N ILE A 17 -24.96 1.71 7.68
CA ILE A 17 -23.85 0.82 7.30
C ILE A 17 -23.35 1.14 5.91
N ASP A 18 -22.13 0.73 5.60
CA ASP A 18 -21.58 0.92 4.25
C ASP A 18 -22.02 -0.23 3.34
N ARG A 19 -22.36 0.11 2.08
CA ARG A 19 -22.82 -0.85 1.07
C ARG A 19 -21.83 -2.00 0.86
N SER A 20 -20.54 -1.76 1.04
CA SER A 20 -19.49 -2.78 0.88
C SER A 20 -19.57 -3.94 1.90
N TYR A 21 -20.39 -3.81 2.93
CA TYR A 21 -20.57 -4.85 3.96
C TYR A 21 -21.89 -5.62 3.86
N PHE A 22 -22.74 -5.30 2.87
CA PHE A 22 -24.07 -5.89 2.72
C PHE A 22 -24.04 -7.41 2.66
N ASP A 23 -23.27 -7.98 1.73
CA ASP A 23 -23.14 -9.43 1.55
C ASP A 23 -22.63 -10.10 2.84
N ARG A 24 -21.65 -9.48 3.50
CA ARG A 24 -21.06 -10.03 4.71
C ARG A 24 -22.00 -10.01 5.91
N LEU A 25 -22.89 -9.03 5.97
CA LEU A 25 -23.86 -8.86 7.06
C LEU A 25 -25.20 -9.53 6.76
N GLY A 26 -25.41 -10.00 5.54
CA GLY A 26 -26.67 -10.60 5.09
C GLY A 26 -27.82 -9.59 5.02
N VAL A 27 -27.50 -8.31 4.71
CA VAL A 27 -28.48 -7.23 4.55
C VAL A 27 -28.48 -6.75 3.10
N SER A 28 -29.65 -6.33 2.61
CA SER A 28 -29.85 -5.93 1.21
C SER A 28 -30.10 -4.42 1.07
N GLY A 29 -30.48 -3.73 2.13
CA GLY A 29 -30.78 -2.30 2.06
C GLY A 29 -31.46 -1.72 3.30
N ILE A 30 -32.08 -0.55 3.08
CA ILE A 30 -32.87 0.15 4.11
C ILE A 30 -34.08 -0.69 4.48
N GLY A 31 -34.38 -0.76 5.79
CA GLY A 31 -35.47 -1.54 6.36
C GLY A 31 -35.06 -2.93 6.83
N ASP A 32 -33.89 -3.42 6.42
CA ASP A 32 -33.41 -4.72 6.88
C ASP A 32 -32.99 -4.68 8.35
N SER A 33 -33.22 -5.79 9.03
CA SER A 33 -32.86 -5.95 10.43
C SER A 33 -31.56 -6.73 10.58
N ALA A 34 -30.74 -6.29 11.52
CA ALA A 34 -29.52 -6.97 11.92
C ALA A 34 -29.41 -7.01 13.45
N GLU A 35 -28.37 -7.65 13.97
CA GLU A 35 -28.13 -7.75 15.41
C GLU A 35 -26.71 -7.26 15.75
N ILE A 36 -26.62 -6.43 16.78
CA ILE A 36 -25.34 -5.97 17.34
C ILE A 36 -25.30 -6.36 18.83
N ARG A 37 -24.51 -7.37 19.19
CA ARG A 37 -24.31 -7.84 20.58
C ARG A 37 -25.61 -8.06 21.35
N GLY A 38 -26.59 -8.72 20.75
CA GLY A 38 -27.89 -9.00 21.36
C GLY A 38 -28.95 -7.90 21.19
N HIS A 39 -28.59 -6.78 20.54
CA HIS A 39 -29.55 -5.71 20.27
C HIS A 39 -29.97 -5.75 18.80
N LYS A 40 -31.30 -5.85 18.58
CA LYS A 40 -31.88 -5.75 17.24
C LYS A 40 -31.73 -4.32 16.74
N VAL A 41 -31.22 -4.17 15.54
CA VAL A 41 -31.03 -2.90 14.84
C VAL A 41 -31.66 -2.95 13.45
N GLU A 42 -31.99 -1.80 12.89
CA GLU A 42 -32.58 -1.66 11.56
C GLU A 42 -31.76 -0.69 10.72
N VAL A 43 -31.47 -1.08 9.51
CA VAL A 43 -30.72 -0.25 8.56
C VAL A 43 -31.62 0.88 8.06
N GLN A 44 -31.32 2.12 8.42
CA GLN A 44 -32.11 3.30 8.03
C GLN A 44 -31.33 4.25 7.12
N ALA A 45 -30.02 4.02 6.95
CA ALA A 45 -29.22 4.79 6.03
C ALA A 45 -28.04 3.95 5.51
N VAL A 46 -27.55 4.31 4.33
CA VAL A 46 -26.45 3.62 3.65
C VAL A 46 -25.35 4.60 3.29
N THR A 47 -24.11 4.25 3.59
CA THR A 47 -22.91 4.95 3.10
C THR A 47 -22.26 4.15 1.99
N ASN A 48 -21.31 4.75 1.26
CA ASN A 48 -20.54 4.08 0.25
C ASN A 48 -19.07 4.51 0.32
N GLY A 49 -18.16 3.54 0.39
CA GLY A 49 -16.72 3.75 0.39
C GLY A 49 -16.11 4.04 1.77
N ILE A 50 -16.87 3.90 2.87
CA ILE A 50 -16.32 4.00 4.24
C ILE A 50 -15.82 2.63 4.66
N ARG A 51 -14.56 2.36 4.35
CA ARG A 51 -13.90 1.08 4.56
C ARG A 51 -12.68 1.24 5.45
N SER A 52 -12.37 0.21 6.24
CA SER A 52 -11.13 0.14 7.02
C SER A 52 -10.63 -1.29 7.07
N PHE A 53 -9.32 -1.43 7.12
CA PHE A 53 -8.69 -2.73 7.31
C PHE A 53 -8.59 -3.15 8.80
N THR A 54 -8.82 -2.21 9.72
CA THR A 54 -8.65 -2.44 11.15
C THR A 54 -9.94 -2.74 11.87
N THR A 55 -11.02 -2.12 11.44
CA THR A 55 -12.35 -2.25 12.05
C THR A 55 -13.40 -2.43 10.95
N THR A 56 -14.03 -3.58 10.94
CA THR A 56 -15.04 -3.93 9.95
C THR A 56 -16.17 -4.72 10.62
N PRO A 57 -17.44 -4.42 10.37
CA PRO A 57 -17.95 -3.27 9.57
C PRO A 57 -17.97 -1.96 10.38
N TYR A 58 -17.95 -0.80 9.69
CA TYR A 58 -18.33 0.46 10.30
C TYR A 58 -19.84 0.57 10.39
N VAL A 59 -20.32 0.87 11.58
CA VAL A 59 -21.74 1.11 11.88
C VAL A 59 -21.86 2.52 12.48
N PHE A 60 -22.73 3.33 11.92
CA PHE A 60 -23.01 4.67 12.40
C PHE A 60 -24.37 4.67 13.12
N THR A 61 -24.42 5.24 14.30
CA THR A 61 -25.61 5.37 15.12
C THR A 61 -25.46 6.58 16.05
N THR A 62 -26.42 6.86 16.89
CA THR A 62 -26.28 7.91 17.91
C THR A 62 -25.24 7.52 18.96
N LEU A 63 -24.61 8.51 19.58
CA LEU A 63 -23.53 8.30 20.55
C LEU A 63 -23.97 7.38 21.72
N ASP A 64 -25.16 7.59 22.24
CA ASP A 64 -25.68 6.81 23.38
C ASP A 64 -25.91 5.36 23.01
N ARG A 65 -26.46 5.08 21.83
CA ARG A 65 -26.60 3.70 21.33
C ARG A 65 -25.26 3.06 21.03
N GLY A 66 -24.34 3.80 20.42
CA GLY A 66 -22.99 3.33 20.19
C GLY A 66 -22.31 2.89 21.48
N ARG A 67 -22.50 3.63 22.57
CA ARG A 67 -22.03 3.26 23.91
C ARG A 67 -22.70 1.99 24.43
N THR A 68 -24.03 1.89 24.29
CA THR A 68 -24.80 0.68 24.66
C THR A 68 -24.28 -0.55 23.91
N TYR A 69 -24.12 -0.46 22.59
CA TYR A 69 -23.68 -1.58 21.76
C TYR A 69 -22.22 -1.98 22.02
N THR A 70 -21.36 -1.02 22.37
CA THR A 70 -19.93 -1.31 22.65
C THR A 70 -19.65 -1.61 24.11
N GLY A 71 -20.57 -1.31 25.02
CA GLY A 71 -20.37 -1.42 26.48
C GLY A 71 -19.43 -0.34 27.04
N ILE A 72 -19.24 0.77 26.29
CA ILE A 72 -18.42 1.89 26.75
C ILE A 72 -19.24 2.75 27.72
N SER A 73 -18.62 3.15 28.84
CA SER A 73 -19.26 4.02 29.84
C SER A 73 -19.75 5.34 29.25
N ALA A 74 -20.89 5.84 29.75
CA ALA A 74 -21.56 7.04 29.23
C ALA A 74 -20.67 8.32 29.25
N ASN A 75 -19.69 8.38 30.13
CA ASN A 75 -18.76 9.51 30.26
C ASN A 75 -17.46 9.38 29.43
N LYS A 76 -17.38 8.36 28.57
CA LYS A 76 -16.19 8.13 27.73
C LYS A 76 -16.53 8.26 26.25
N ALA A 77 -15.56 8.79 25.49
CA ALA A 77 -15.52 8.75 24.04
C ALA A 77 -14.08 8.55 23.61
N THR A 78 -13.87 7.82 22.52
CA THR A 78 -12.53 7.54 22.00
C THR A 78 -11.97 8.74 21.25
N TYR A 79 -12.83 9.42 20.47
CA TYR A 79 -12.47 10.59 19.68
C TYR A 79 -13.59 11.61 19.68
N PHE A 80 -13.22 12.88 19.62
CA PHE A 80 -14.09 14.00 19.32
C PHE A 80 -13.65 14.61 18.00
N LEU A 81 -14.57 14.70 17.05
CA LEU A 81 -14.33 15.38 15.77
C LEU A 81 -14.83 16.83 15.87
N VAL A 82 -13.90 17.76 15.76
CA VAL A 82 -14.22 19.18 15.79
C VAL A 82 -14.20 19.73 14.38
N ARG A 83 -15.32 20.27 13.92
CA ARG A 83 -15.42 20.96 12.64
C ARG A 83 -15.16 22.44 12.85
N VAL A 84 -14.11 22.94 12.23
CA VAL A 84 -13.77 24.36 12.27
C VAL A 84 -14.73 25.13 11.36
N ALA A 85 -15.21 26.31 11.82
CA ALA A 85 -16.10 27.15 11.03
C ALA A 85 -15.42 27.62 9.72
N PRO A 86 -16.18 27.81 8.62
CA PRO A 86 -15.61 28.34 7.40
C PRO A 86 -14.93 29.69 7.63
N GLY A 87 -13.68 29.82 7.14
CA GLY A 87 -12.86 31.03 7.30
C GLY A 87 -12.08 31.17 8.61
N ALA A 88 -12.30 30.29 9.59
CA ALA A 88 -11.49 30.30 10.81
C ALA A 88 -10.15 29.54 10.59
N ASP A 89 -9.08 30.09 11.18
CA ASP A 89 -7.77 29.45 11.14
C ASP A 89 -7.71 28.24 12.08
N VAL A 90 -7.39 27.08 11.50
CA VAL A 90 -7.33 25.80 12.20
C VAL A 90 -6.32 25.82 13.35
N GLU A 91 -5.16 26.49 13.16
CA GLU A 91 -4.10 26.52 14.17
C GLU A 91 -4.46 27.42 15.35
N THR A 92 -5.20 28.48 15.12
CA THR A 92 -5.72 29.33 16.19
C THR A 92 -6.78 28.60 17.03
N VAL A 93 -7.71 27.87 16.40
CA VAL A 93 -8.69 27.03 17.10
C VAL A 93 -7.98 25.93 17.91
N ARG A 94 -6.99 25.27 17.30
CA ARG A 94 -6.20 24.24 17.96
C ARG A 94 -5.48 24.76 19.21
N ARG A 95 -4.83 25.93 19.14
CA ARG A 95 -4.16 26.55 20.28
C ARG A 95 -5.15 26.90 21.40
N GLY A 96 -6.33 27.41 21.04
CA GLY A 96 -7.40 27.68 22.01
C GLY A 96 -7.90 26.41 22.71
N LEU A 97 -8.07 25.33 21.96
CA LEU A 97 -8.47 24.04 22.54
C LEU A 97 -7.38 23.48 23.47
N LYS A 98 -6.10 23.53 23.07
CA LYS A 98 -4.97 23.08 23.91
C LYS A 98 -4.84 23.88 25.22
N ALA A 99 -5.18 25.15 25.21
CA ALA A 99 -5.14 25.99 26.42
C ALA A 99 -6.22 25.62 27.42
N ASN A 100 -7.34 25.06 26.98
CA ASN A 100 -8.51 24.78 27.82
C ASN A 100 -8.70 23.29 28.14
N LEU A 101 -8.03 22.41 27.41
CA LEU A 101 -8.16 20.96 27.58
C LEU A 101 -6.81 20.36 27.92
N SER A 102 -6.70 19.80 29.14
CA SER A 102 -5.59 18.95 29.57
C SER A 102 -5.91 17.49 29.28
N ASP A 103 -4.89 16.67 29.17
CA ASP A 103 -4.96 15.20 29.01
C ASP A 103 -5.62 14.70 27.71
N VAL A 104 -5.66 15.53 26.66
CA VAL A 104 -6.13 15.13 25.35
C VAL A 104 -5.15 15.53 24.25
N ASP A 105 -4.96 14.65 23.27
CA ASP A 105 -4.20 14.97 22.07
C ASP A 105 -5.10 15.71 21.07
N ILE A 106 -4.75 16.94 20.75
CA ILE A 106 -5.48 17.74 19.75
C ILE A 106 -4.67 17.77 18.47
N LEU A 107 -5.14 17.01 17.50
CA LEU A 107 -4.47 16.76 16.23
C LEU A 107 -5.29 17.33 15.07
N THR A 108 -4.61 17.88 14.09
CA THR A 108 -5.24 18.13 12.78
C THR A 108 -5.50 16.82 12.07
N THR A 109 -6.37 16.82 11.07
CA THR A 109 -6.64 15.62 10.24
C THR A 109 -5.36 15.09 9.59
N ALA A 110 -4.45 15.97 9.17
CA ALA A 110 -3.18 15.57 8.59
C ALA A 110 -2.27 14.88 9.62
N GLU A 111 -2.10 15.49 10.79
CA GLU A 111 -1.28 14.90 11.88
C GLU A 111 -1.84 13.55 12.36
N PHE A 112 -3.17 13.45 12.50
CA PHE A 112 -3.81 12.19 12.90
C PHE A 112 -3.58 11.09 11.85
N ARG A 113 -3.72 11.43 10.57
CA ARG A 113 -3.44 10.50 9.46
C ARG A 113 -1.99 10.03 9.48
N ASP A 114 -1.04 10.96 9.63
CA ASP A 114 0.39 10.63 9.60
C ASP A 114 0.80 9.82 10.84
N ARG A 115 0.26 10.14 12.01
CA ARG A 115 0.44 9.35 13.24
C ARG A 115 -0.13 7.94 13.11
N SER A 116 -1.35 7.81 12.57
CA SER A 116 -1.96 6.51 12.32
C SER A 116 -1.15 5.69 11.31
N ARG A 117 -0.70 6.32 10.22
CA ARG A 117 0.13 5.67 9.22
C ARG A 117 1.47 5.19 9.81
N SER A 118 2.14 6.03 10.58
CA SER A 118 3.40 5.68 11.25
C SER A 118 3.19 4.52 12.22
N PHE A 119 2.12 4.54 13.00
CA PHE A 119 1.78 3.44 13.91
C PHE A 119 1.59 2.12 13.15
N TRP A 120 0.82 2.11 12.06
CA TRP A 120 0.57 0.89 11.30
C TRP A 120 1.79 0.39 10.54
N LEU A 121 2.65 1.28 10.02
CA LEU A 121 3.86 0.90 9.28
C LEU A 121 5.00 0.45 10.20
N PHE A 122 5.20 1.11 11.34
CA PHE A 122 6.38 0.92 12.18
C PHE A 122 6.05 0.45 13.60
N GLY A 123 4.84 0.67 14.08
CA GLY A 123 4.40 0.28 15.42
C GLY A 123 3.74 -1.10 15.48
N THR A 124 3.47 -1.73 14.34
CA THR A 124 2.82 -3.04 14.31
C THR A 124 3.71 -4.09 13.65
N GLY A 125 3.57 -5.35 14.09
CA GLY A 125 4.26 -6.47 13.45
C GLY A 125 3.86 -6.68 11.99
N ALA A 126 2.64 -6.30 11.59
CA ALA A 126 2.17 -6.39 10.21
C ALA A 126 2.96 -5.44 9.28
N GLY A 127 3.16 -4.18 9.70
CA GLY A 127 3.95 -3.22 8.94
C GLY A 127 5.41 -3.67 8.79
N PHE A 128 6.01 -4.17 9.87
CA PHE A 128 7.36 -4.72 9.83
C PHE A 128 7.46 -5.93 8.87
N ALA A 129 6.49 -6.86 8.92
CA ALA A 129 6.48 -8.03 8.03
C ALA A 129 6.39 -7.64 6.54
N LEU A 130 5.55 -6.66 6.20
CA LEU A 130 5.43 -6.14 4.84
C LEU A 130 6.74 -5.47 4.38
N PHE A 131 7.36 -4.67 5.23
CA PHE A 131 8.63 -4.02 4.92
C PHE A 131 9.76 -5.05 4.75
N ALA A 132 9.87 -6.02 5.65
CA ALA A 132 10.87 -7.09 5.57
C ALA A 132 10.67 -7.94 4.32
N GLY A 133 9.41 -8.28 3.98
CA GLY A 133 9.09 -9.01 2.75
C GLY A 133 9.46 -8.23 1.48
N ALA A 134 9.19 -6.94 1.44
CA ALA A 134 9.59 -6.08 0.32
C ALA A 134 11.12 -6.01 0.19
N LEU A 135 11.84 -5.83 1.30
CA LEU A 135 13.30 -5.79 1.32
C LEU A 135 13.91 -7.11 0.84
N LEU A 136 13.39 -8.25 1.33
CA LEU A 136 13.80 -9.57 0.87
C LEU A 136 13.55 -9.76 -0.62
N GLY A 137 12.39 -9.31 -1.11
CA GLY A 137 12.07 -9.36 -2.55
C GLY A 137 13.07 -8.56 -3.40
N ILE A 138 13.48 -7.38 -2.94
CA ILE A 138 14.50 -6.57 -3.61
C ILE A 138 15.84 -7.28 -3.63
N ILE A 139 16.29 -7.82 -2.49
CA ILE A 139 17.58 -8.52 -2.38
C ILE A 139 17.60 -9.75 -3.28
N VAL A 140 16.62 -10.65 -3.14
CA VAL A 140 16.51 -11.88 -3.91
C VAL A 140 16.38 -11.58 -5.41
N GLY A 141 15.52 -10.63 -5.77
CA GLY A 141 15.34 -10.19 -7.16
C GLY A 141 16.66 -9.66 -7.76
N THR A 142 17.39 -8.83 -7.04
CA THR A 142 18.69 -8.29 -7.48
C THR A 142 19.71 -9.41 -7.71
N VAL A 143 19.78 -10.38 -6.80
CA VAL A 143 20.70 -11.54 -6.91
C VAL A 143 20.34 -12.43 -8.10
N ILE A 144 19.06 -12.76 -8.28
CA ILE A 144 18.59 -13.58 -9.41
C ILE A 144 18.89 -12.90 -10.75
N VAL A 145 18.59 -11.60 -10.87
CA VAL A 145 18.88 -10.84 -12.10
C VAL A 145 20.39 -10.78 -12.36
N ALA A 146 21.22 -10.54 -11.33
CA ALA A 146 22.67 -10.52 -11.47
C ALA A 146 23.20 -11.89 -11.94
N GLN A 147 22.70 -12.98 -11.38
CA GLN A 147 23.12 -14.33 -11.73
C GLN A 147 22.68 -14.72 -13.16
N THR A 148 21.47 -14.32 -13.56
CA THR A 148 20.98 -14.54 -14.93
C THR A 148 21.80 -13.77 -15.96
N LEU A 149 22.10 -12.49 -15.70
CA LEU A 149 22.96 -11.67 -16.56
C LEU A 149 24.38 -12.22 -16.63
N TYR A 150 24.93 -12.67 -15.51
CA TYR A 150 26.24 -13.31 -15.47
C TYR A 150 26.27 -14.59 -16.32
N SER A 151 25.29 -15.49 -16.16
CA SER A 151 25.19 -16.72 -16.95
C SER A 151 25.07 -16.43 -18.44
N SER A 152 24.16 -15.54 -18.81
CA SER A 152 23.98 -15.11 -20.21
C SER A 152 25.27 -14.52 -20.79
N THR A 153 25.98 -13.68 -20.03
CA THR A 153 27.26 -13.10 -20.49
C THR A 153 28.34 -14.16 -20.65
N LYS A 154 28.37 -15.15 -19.76
CA LYS A 154 29.30 -16.25 -19.81
C LYS A 154 29.08 -17.17 -21.03
N ASP A 155 27.79 -17.43 -21.35
CA ASP A 155 27.44 -18.25 -22.51
C ASP A 155 27.87 -17.59 -23.85
N HIS A 156 27.87 -16.26 -23.92
CA HIS A 156 28.32 -15.48 -25.08
C HIS A 156 29.79 -15.00 -24.99
N LEU A 157 30.59 -15.57 -24.08
CA LEU A 157 31.97 -15.10 -23.83
C LEU A 157 32.85 -15.23 -25.08
N ASN A 158 32.69 -16.31 -25.87
CA ASN A 158 33.43 -16.54 -27.11
C ASN A 158 33.09 -15.47 -28.18
N GLU A 159 31.86 -15.03 -28.27
CA GLU A 159 31.40 -13.96 -29.17
C GLU A 159 32.01 -12.62 -28.75
N PHE A 160 32.02 -12.33 -27.44
CA PHE A 160 32.66 -11.13 -26.91
C PHE A 160 34.19 -11.16 -27.08
N ALA A 161 34.85 -12.33 -26.95
CA ALA A 161 36.27 -12.48 -27.20
C ALA A 161 36.61 -12.21 -28.68
N THR A 162 35.81 -12.70 -29.60
CA THR A 162 35.93 -12.44 -31.06
C THR A 162 35.75 -10.95 -31.37
N LEU A 163 34.75 -10.29 -30.78
CA LEU A 163 34.55 -8.86 -30.93
C LEU A 163 35.76 -8.06 -30.40
N ARG A 164 36.36 -8.45 -29.31
CA ARG A 164 37.59 -7.80 -28.81
C ARG A 164 38.77 -8.02 -29.70
N ALA A 165 38.92 -9.21 -30.29
CA ALA A 165 40.02 -9.53 -31.21
C ALA A 165 39.95 -8.64 -32.50
N ILE A 166 38.73 -8.28 -32.94
CA ILE A 166 38.46 -7.36 -34.08
C ILE A 166 38.64 -5.88 -33.69
N GLY A 167 38.89 -5.57 -32.39
CA GLY A 167 39.18 -4.22 -31.91
C GLY A 167 38.04 -3.53 -31.10
N SER A 168 36.98 -4.24 -30.70
CA SER A 168 35.95 -3.68 -29.86
C SER A 168 36.46 -3.35 -28.46
N SER A 169 36.08 -2.17 -27.93
CA SER A 169 36.44 -1.75 -26.58
C SER A 169 35.67 -2.52 -25.50
N SER A 170 36.26 -2.68 -24.31
CA SER A 170 35.56 -3.26 -23.14
C SER A 170 34.28 -2.49 -22.78
N VAL A 171 34.28 -1.17 -23.05
CA VAL A 171 33.11 -0.29 -22.81
C VAL A 171 31.91 -0.70 -23.68
N TYR A 172 32.14 -1.21 -24.88
CA TYR A 172 31.09 -1.71 -25.75
C TYR A 172 30.34 -2.90 -25.10
N ILE A 173 31.09 -3.89 -24.58
CA ILE A 173 30.52 -5.07 -23.90
C ILE A 173 29.71 -4.64 -22.67
N HIS A 174 30.24 -3.72 -21.86
CA HIS A 174 29.52 -3.18 -20.70
C HIS A 174 28.19 -2.50 -21.11
N LYS A 175 28.21 -1.73 -22.20
CA LYS A 175 26.96 -1.11 -22.74
C LYS A 175 25.94 -2.15 -23.17
N VAL A 176 26.37 -3.25 -23.80
CA VAL A 176 25.47 -4.34 -24.22
C VAL A 176 24.79 -4.97 -23.00
N ILE A 177 25.55 -5.30 -21.95
CA ILE A 177 25.01 -5.89 -20.73
C ILE A 177 24.02 -4.95 -20.03
N ILE A 178 24.37 -3.66 -19.93
CA ILE A 178 23.47 -2.66 -19.34
C ILE A 178 22.20 -2.49 -20.17
N CYS A 179 22.31 -2.45 -21.50
CA CYS A 179 21.16 -2.34 -22.40
C CYS A 179 20.23 -3.57 -22.25
N GLN A 180 20.80 -4.78 -22.18
CA GLN A 180 20.06 -6.01 -21.93
C GLN A 180 19.31 -5.93 -20.58
N ALA A 181 19.98 -5.46 -19.52
CA ALA A 181 19.39 -5.28 -18.21
C ALA A 181 18.21 -4.29 -18.22
N LEU A 182 18.37 -3.16 -18.94
CA LEU A 182 17.31 -2.15 -19.05
C LEU A 182 16.10 -2.67 -19.83
N ILE A 183 16.31 -3.40 -20.93
CA ILE A 183 15.23 -4.01 -21.70
C ILE A 183 14.48 -5.03 -20.82
N SER A 184 15.22 -5.88 -20.10
CA SER A 184 14.64 -6.84 -19.16
C SER A 184 13.86 -6.15 -18.04
N ALA A 185 14.35 -5.01 -17.52
CA ALA A 185 13.65 -4.22 -16.51
C ALA A 185 12.31 -3.68 -17.01
N VAL A 186 12.28 -3.14 -18.24
CA VAL A 186 11.04 -2.61 -18.83
C VAL A 186 10.03 -3.73 -19.07
N ILE A 187 10.44 -4.85 -19.69
CA ILE A 187 9.55 -5.99 -19.96
C ILE A 187 9.03 -6.57 -18.65
N GLY A 188 9.92 -6.83 -17.69
CA GLY A 188 9.55 -7.38 -16.39
C GLY A 188 8.60 -6.47 -15.60
N PHE A 189 8.86 -5.15 -15.63
CA PHE A 189 7.98 -4.17 -15.01
C PHE A 189 6.61 -4.12 -15.66
N CYS A 190 6.52 -4.14 -17.00
CA CYS A 190 5.23 -4.16 -17.71
C CYS A 190 4.40 -5.39 -17.34
N LEU A 191 5.02 -6.57 -17.25
CA LEU A 191 4.34 -7.80 -16.83
C LEU A 191 3.88 -7.69 -15.36
N ALA A 192 4.74 -7.24 -14.47
CA ALA A 192 4.40 -7.05 -13.05
C ALA A 192 3.30 -6.00 -12.85
N ALA A 193 3.34 -4.89 -13.59
CA ALA A 193 2.30 -3.87 -13.58
C ALA A 193 0.96 -4.40 -14.09
N GLY A 194 0.97 -5.23 -15.14
CA GLY A 194 -0.23 -5.91 -15.65
C GLY A 194 -0.88 -6.80 -14.58
N ILE A 195 -0.08 -7.61 -13.89
CA ILE A 195 -0.57 -8.43 -12.76
C ILE A 195 -1.10 -7.54 -11.64
N GLY A 196 -0.38 -6.46 -11.29
CA GLY A 196 -0.80 -5.49 -10.29
C GLY A 196 -2.17 -4.86 -10.63
N TRP A 197 -2.41 -4.51 -11.88
CA TRP A 197 -3.69 -3.99 -12.35
C TRP A 197 -4.83 -5.01 -12.21
N ILE A 198 -4.57 -6.28 -12.50
CA ILE A 198 -5.55 -7.36 -12.31
C ILE A 198 -5.91 -7.48 -10.83
N ILE A 199 -4.92 -7.41 -9.92
CA ILE A 199 -5.15 -7.44 -8.47
C ILE A 199 -5.96 -6.24 -8.01
N VAL A 200 -5.65 -5.03 -8.50
CA VAL A 200 -6.41 -3.80 -8.21
C VAL A 200 -7.87 -3.96 -8.63
N ALA A 201 -8.12 -4.45 -9.84
CA ALA A 201 -9.47 -4.68 -10.35
C ALA A 201 -10.21 -5.75 -9.53
N ALA A 202 -9.57 -6.87 -9.21
CA ALA A 202 -10.16 -7.95 -8.43
C ALA A 202 -10.48 -7.57 -6.98
N THR A 203 -9.75 -6.60 -6.41
CA THR A 203 -9.95 -6.15 -5.02
C THR A 203 -10.79 -4.89 -4.88
N ALA A 204 -11.23 -4.28 -6.00
CA ALA A 204 -11.95 -3.00 -5.99
C ALA A 204 -13.21 -3.01 -5.10
N ASP A 205 -13.95 -4.11 -5.11
CA ASP A 205 -15.20 -4.27 -4.35
C ASP A 205 -15.02 -4.96 -3.00
N THR A 206 -13.78 -5.27 -2.62
CA THR A 206 -13.49 -5.89 -1.31
C THR A 206 -13.39 -4.85 -0.19
N ALA A 207 -13.46 -5.31 1.06
CA ALA A 207 -13.24 -4.46 2.24
C ALA A 207 -11.84 -3.82 2.29
N LEU A 208 -10.88 -4.37 1.54
CA LEU A 208 -9.48 -3.94 1.47
C LEU A 208 -9.06 -3.72 0.01
N PRO A 209 -9.51 -2.67 -0.66
CA PRO A 209 -9.10 -2.41 -2.03
C PRO A 209 -7.60 -2.08 -2.08
N VAL A 210 -6.89 -2.77 -2.96
CA VAL A 210 -5.51 -2.41 -3.29
C VAL A 210 -5.55 -1.17 -4.18
N VAL A 211 -4.78 -0.14 -3.82
CA VAL A 211 -4.73 1.11 -4.59
C VAL A 211 -3.34 1.28 -5.20
N MET A 212 -3.29 1.41 -6.51
CA MET A 212 -2.06 1.67 -7.25
C MET A 212 -2.09 3.11 -7.77
N THR A 213 -1.36 4.00 -7.10
CA THR A 213 -1.26 5.40 -7.51
C THR A 213 -0.20 5.59 -8.59
N PRO A 214 -0.34 6.59 -9.51
CA PRO A 214 0.68 6.87 -10.53
C PRO A 214 2.07 7.12 -9.92
N THR A 215 2.12 7.80 -8.78
CA THR A 215 3.37 8.05 -8.06
C THR A 215 4.03 6.75 -7.58
N LEU A 216 3.24 5.83 -7.00
CA LEU A 216 3.74 4.53 -6.57
C LEU A 216 4.26 3.72 -7.75
N THR A 217 3.51 3.69 -8.85
CA THR A 217 3.91 3.01 -10.09
C THR A 217 5.24 3.53 -10.61
N LEU A 218 5.42 4.86 -10.64
CA LEU A 218 6.68 5.48 -11.07
C LEU A 218 7.85 5.12 -10.14
N VAL A 219 7.64 5.17 -8.82
CA VAL A 219 8.66 4.81 -7.83
C VAL A 219 9.09 3.35 -7.99
N LEU A 220 8.12 2.43 -8.16
CA LEU A 220 8.41 1.01 -8.39
C LEU A 220 9.14 0.78 -9.71
N PHE A 221 8.80 1.51 -10.76
CA PHE A 221 9.51 1.46 -12.05
C PHE A 221 10.97 1.88 -11.90
N LEU A 222 11.22 3.02 -11.26
CA LEU A 222 12.58 3.51 -11.01
C LEU A 222 13.39 2.55 -10.12
N LEU A 223 12.75 1.96 -9.12
CA LEU A 223 13.36 0.95 -8.26
C LEU A 223 13.74 -0.30 -9.07
N THR A 224 12.88 -0.78 -9.96
CA THR A 224 13.17 -1.91 -10.85
C THR A 224 14.36 -1.62 -11.76
N ILE A 225 14.42 -0.44 -12.36
CA ILE A 225 15.58 -0.01 -13.16
C ILE A 225 16.84 0.00 -12.31
N ALA A 226 16.79 0.59 -11.11
CA ALA A 226 17.95 0.65 -10.21
C ALA A 226 18.46 -0.76 -9.85
N MET A 227 17.56 -1.69 -9.50
CA MET A 227 17.89 -3.09 -9.23
C MET A 227 18.59 -3.75 -10.43
N CYS A 228 18.06 -3.58 -11.63
CA CYS A 228 18.63 -4.18 -12.84
C CYS A 228 19.99 -3.58 -13.20
N VAL A 229 20.18 -2.28 -13.01
CA VAL A 229 21.48 -1.62 -13.22
C VAL A 229 22.52 -2.12 -12.21
N VAL A 230 22.16 -2.21 -10.92
CA VAL A 230 23.05 -2.77 -9.87
C VAL A 230 23.41 -4.22 -10.20
N SER A 231 22.44 -5.03 -10.64
CA SER A 231 22.66 -6.41 -11.07
C SER A 231 23.60 -6.50 -12.28
N ALA A 232 23.44 -5.61 -13.26
CA ALA A 232 24.30 -5.56 -14.44
C ALA A 232 25.75 -5.20 -14.05
N ILE A 233 25.93 -4.23 -13.15
CA ILE A 233 27.27 -3.87 -12.64
C ILE A 233 27.90 -5.07 -11.92
N ALA A 234 27.14 -5.76 -11.07
CA ALA A 234 27.63 -6.96 -10.37
C ALA A 234 28.04 -8.06 -11.36
N ALA A 235 27.25 -8.32 -12.39
CA ALA A 235 27.57 -9.29 -13.44
C ALA A 235 28.86 -8.90 -14.23
N ILE A 236 28.98 -7.62 -14.59
CA ILE A 236 30.20 -7.09 -15.27
C ILE A 236 31.45 -7.31 -14.40
N LEU A 237 31.38 -6.99 -13.11
CA LEU A 237 32.48 -7.16 -12.17
C LEU A 237 32.89 -8.62 -12.02
N GLN A 238 31.93 -9.55 -12.05
CA GLN A 238 32.21 -10.98 -12.00
C GLN A 238 32.86 -11.47 -13.28
N VAL A 239 32.42 -11.06 -14.46
CA VAL A 239 32.96 -11.45 -15.75
C VAL A 239 34.40 -10.91 -15.96
N THR A 240 34.65 -9.66 -15.56
CA THR A 240 35.96 -9.03 -15.70
C THR A 240 37.03 -9.62 -14.77
N ARG A 241 36.64 -10.38 -13.73
CA ARG A 241 37.55 -11.10 -12.83
C ARG A 241 37.97 -12.48 -13.37
N ILE A 242 37.36 -12.96 -14.46
CA ILE A 242 37.77 -14.24 -15.09
C ILE A 242 39.00 -13.96 -15.94
N ASP A 243 40.09 -14.68 -15.64
CA ASP A 243 41.37 -14.58 -16.37
C ASP A 243 41.17 -15.06 -17.83
N PRO A 244 41.46 -14.22 -18.83
CA PRO A 244 41.31 -14.58 -20.25
C PRO A 244 42.08 -15.84 -20.64
N VAL A 245 43.17 -16.18 -19.93
CA VAL A 245 44.04 -17.36 -20.21
C VAL A 245 43.26 -18.66 -20.03
N THR A 246 42.30 -18.72 -19.13
CA THR A 246 41.52 -19.97 -18.88
C THR A 246 40.51 -20.29 -20.00
N VAL A 247 40.24 -19.37 -20.91
CA VAL A 247 39.30 -19.56 -22.04
C VAL A 247 39.98 -20.24 -23.23
N PHE A 248 41.31 -20.12 -23.35
CA PHE A 248 42.09 -20.68 -24.47
C PHE A 248 42.74 -22.05 -24.18
N THR A 249 42.49 -22.59 -22.97
CA THR A 249 43.09 -23.90 -22.54
C THR A 249 42.06 -25.04 -22.55
N ARG A 250 40.95 -24.91 -23.28
CA ARG A 250 40.00 -26.02 -23.52
C ARG A 250 39.90 -26.38 -24.98
#